data_6fbe91b8ddcfa3ed32752a7c66cbce49
#
_entry.id   6fbe91b8ddcfa3ed32752a7c66cbce49
#
_cell.length_a   1.000
_cell.length_b   1.000
_cell.length_c   1.000
_cell.angle_alpha   90.00
_cell.angle_beta   90.00
_cell.angle_gamma   90.00
#
_symmetry.space_group_name_H-M   'P 1'
#
loop_
_entity.id
_entity.type
_entity.pdbx_description
1 polymer ?
#
loop_
_entity_poly.entity_id
_entity_poly.type
_entity_poly.pdbx_seq_one_letter_code
_entity_poly.pdbx_strand_id
1 'polypeptide(L)'
;MNCAYLAFTAKGLALAQQLAQTCPGSVSRCGLGGVTLAGWTAQQFAAADALVFVGAAGIAVRAIAPHCQSKATDPAVVVLDECGRFAVPLLSGHLGGANDLACRLAAACGAVPVITTATDANGLFAVDEWAKKQNCAVWETPRIKFVSGALLAGKTVRYASPWAIAGTPPAGVAEAEEPSDADFALTMTPQGNALHLIPRIGEIGRAHV
;
A
#
# COMPACT_ATOMS: atom_id res chain seq x y z
N MET A 1 1.55 -10.35 -5.70
CA MET A 1 2.35 -9.12 -5.88
C MET A 1 3.65 -9.54 -6.54
N ASN A 2 3.90 -9.08 -7.75
CA ASN A 2 5.13 -9.31 -8.52
C ASN A 2 6.13 -8.20 -8.18
N CYS A 3 7.23 -8.54 -7.49
CA CYS A 3 8.23 -7.57 -7.07
C CYS A 3 9.38 -7.45 -8.09
N ALA A 4 9.93 -6.25 -8.24
CA ALA A 4 11.16 -6.02 -8.97
C ALA A 4 12.19 -5.38 -8.03
N TYR A 5 13.35 -6.00 -7.90
CA TYR A 5 14.43 -5.57 -7.01
C TYR A 5 15.57 -4.93 -7.80
N LEU A 6 16.06 -3.78 -7.33
CA LEU A 6 17.27 -3.15 -7.86
C LEU A 6 18.27 -2.88 -6.74
N ALA A 7 19.44 -3.47 -6.87
CA ALA A 7 20.58 -3.21 -5.98
C ALA A 7 21.67 -2.41 -6.69
N PHE A 8 22.55 -1.75 -5.94
CA PHE A 8 23.64 -0.93 -6.48
C PHE A 8 25.03 -1.52 -6.20
N THR A 9 25.13 -2.34 -5.17
CA THR A 9 26.37 -2.97 -4.73
C THR A 9 26.25 -4.49 -4.73
N ALA A 10 27.37 -5.21 -4.62
CA ALA A 10 27.36 -6.66 -4.49
C ALA A 10 26.67 -7.09 -3.18
N LYS A 11 26.85 -6.33 -2.09
CA LYS A 11 26.21 -6.57 -0.80
C LYS A 11 24.70 -6.39 -0.88
N GLY A 12 24.25 -5.29 -1.50
CA GLY A 12 22.83 -5.04 -1.73
C GLY A 12 22.19 -6.08 -2.66
N LEU A 13 22.93 -6.59 -3.65
CA LEU A 13 22.45 -7.66 -4.51
C LEU A 13 22.20 -8.97 -3.73
N ALA A 14 23.11 -9.36 -2.85
CA ALA A 14 22.94 -10.53 -2.00
C ALA A 14 21.70 -10.39 -1.10
N LEU A 15 21.49 -9.22 -0.49
CA LEU A 15 20.29 -8.93 0.29
C LEU A 15 19.02 -9.00 -0.59
N ALA A 16 19.02 -8.40 -1.77
CA ALA A 16 17.88 -8.46 -2.68
C ALA A 16 17.53 -9.90 -3.08
N GLN A 17 18.52 -10.75 -3.32
CA GLN A 17 18.32 -12.17 -3.63
C GLN A 17 17.73 -12.95 -2.44
N GLN A 18 18.17 -12.64 -1.22
CA GLN A 18 17.58 -13.21 0.00
C GLN A 18 16.10 -12.79 0.14
N LEU A 19 15.80 -11.52 -0.02
CA LEU A 19 14.44 -10.97 0.10
C LEU A 19 13.49 -11.55 -0.96
N ALA A 20 13.98 -11.79 -2.17
CA ALA A 20 13.21 -12.38 -3.26
C ALA A 20 12.79 -13.84 -2.99
N GLN A 21 13.37 -14.52 -2.00
CA GLN A 21 12.90 -15.85 -1.56
C GLN A 21 11.60 -15.75 -0.74
N THR A 22 11.42 -14.66 0.00
CA THR A 22 10.20 -14.43 0.82
C THR A 22 9.14 -13.66 0.05
N CYS A 23 9.54 -12.66 -0.73
CA CYS A 23 8.66 -11.88 -1.60
C CYS A 23 9.14 -12.04 -3.05
N PRO A 24 8.62 -13.03 -3.80
CA PRO A 24 9.14 -13.40 -5.11
C PRO A 24 9.15 -12.25 -6.12
N GLY A 25 10.20 -12.19 -6.93
CA GLY A 25 10.35 -11.17 -7.96
C GLY A 25 11.68 -11.24 -8.71
N SER A 26 11.83 -10.40 -9.72
CA SER A 26 13.07 -10.29 -10.49
C SER A 26 14.10 -9.47 -9.72
N VAL A 27 15.38 -9.89 -9.80
CA VAL A 27 16.49 -9.20 -9.11
C VAL A 27 17.49 -8.70 -10.12
N SER A 28 17.81 -7.41 -10.07
CA SER A 28 18.77 -6.75 -10.95
C SER A 28 19.81 -5.96 -10.15
N ARG A 29 20.98 -5.76 -10.76
CA ARG A 29 22.01 -4.86 -10.22
C ARG A 29 22.29 -3.74 -11.21
N CYS A 30 22.19 -2.51 -10.77
CA CYS A 30 22.54 -1.35 -11.57
C CYS A 30 24.01 -1.40 -12.01
N GLY A 31 24.28 -1.08 -13.27
CA GLY A 31 25.61 -1.14 -13.87
C GLY A 31 26.08 -2.54 -14.31
N LEU A 32 25.32 -3.61 -14.05
CA LEU A 32 25.64 -4.95 -14.47
C LEU A 32 24.70 -5.35 -15.64
N GLY A 33 25.26 -5.98 -16.67
CA GLY A 33 24.48 -6.46 -17.83
C GLY A 33 23.71 -5.36 -18.59
N GLY A 34 24.21 -4.14 -18.59
CA GLY A 34 23.57 -3.01 -19.27
C GLY A 34 22.39 -2.38 -18.48
N VAL A 35 22.11 -2.83 -17.25
CA VAL A 35 21.02 -2.28 -16.43
C VAL A 35 21.38 -0.86 -15.98
N THR A 36 20.60 0.12 -16.46
CA THR A 36 20.70 1.51 -16.00
C THR A 36 19.56 1.81 -15.01
N LEU A 37 19.80 2.73 -14.07
CA LEU A 37 18.78 3.13 -13.11
C LEU A 37 17.51 3.66 -13.81
N ALA A 38 17.67 4.58 -14.75
CA ALA A 38 16.54 5.18 -15.45
C ALA A 38 15.75 4.16 -16.28
N GLY A 39 16.43 3.33 -17.08
CA GLY A 39 15.78 2.34 -17.94
C GLY A 39 15.05 1.27 -17.11
N TRP A 40 15.69 0.75 -16.06
CA TRP A 40 15.08 -0.23 -15.17
C TRP A 40 13.86 0.35 -14.46
N THR A 41 13.98 1.59 -13.92
CA THR A 41 12.85 2.21 -13.21
C THR A 41 11.67 2.45 -14.14
N ALA A 42 11.89 3.01 -15.33
CA ALA A 42 10.83 3.25 -16.30
C ALA A 42 10.09 1.95 -16.66
N GLN A 43 10.84 0.88 -16.93
CA GLN A 43 10.27 -0.42 -17.28
C GLN A 43 9.49 -1.04 -16.12
N GLN A 44 10.07 -1.09 -14.91
CA GLN A 44 9.46 -1.79 -13.79
C GLN A 44 8.31 -0.98 -13.16
N PHE A 45 8.38 0.35 -13.20
CA PHE A 45 7.29 1.19 -12.71
C PHE A 45 5.98 0.99 -13.49
N ALA A 46 6.07 0.63 -14.77
CA ALA A 46 4.92 0.34 -15.62
C ALA A 46 4.44 -1.13 -15.55
N ALA A 47 5.32 -2.07 -15.14
CA ALA A 47 5.07 -3.50 -15.32
C ALA A 47 4.95 -4.29 -14.00
N ALA A 48 5.61 -3.84 -12.93
CA ALA A 48 5.63 -4.55 -11.65
C ALA A 48 4.56 -4.03 -10.70
N ASP A 49 4.09 -4.88 -9.79
CA ASP A 49 3.21 -4.46 -8.68
C ASP A 49 4.00 -3.68 -7.62
N ALA A 50 5.29 -4.00 -7.48
CA ALA A 50 6.15 -3.37 -6.49
C ALA A 50 7.60 -3.23 -6.95
N LEU A 51 8.23 -2.09 -6.65
CA LEU A 51 9.66 -1.84 -6.81
C LEU A 51 10.33 -1.85 -5.43
N VAL A 52 11.43 -2.60 -5.32
CA VAL A 52 12.23 -2.67 -4.11
C VAL A 52 13.66 -2.22 -4.44
N PHE A 53 14.04 -1.06 -3.93
CA PHE A 53 15.40 -0.56 -4.07
C PHE A 53 16.23 -0.97 -2.84
N VAL A 54 17.39 -1.59 -3.09
CA VAL A 54 18.34 -1.91 -2.02
C VAL A 54 19.54 -0.98 -2.14
N GLY A 55 19.46 0.14 -1.43
CA GLY A 55 20.43 1.23 -1.50
C GLY A 55 19.93 2.52 -0.83
N ALA A 56 20.50 3.66 -1.22
CA ALA A 56 20.14 4.94 -0.63
C ALA A 56 18.75 5.44 -1.07
N ALA A 57 17.91 5.85 -0.12
CA ALA A 57 16.55 6.34 -0.38
C ALA A 57 16.51 7.50 -1.39
N GLY A 58 17.49 8.42 -1.33
CA GLY A 58 17.57 9.53 -2.28
C GLY A 58 17.76 9.10 -3.74
N ILE A 59 18.39 7.95 -3.99
CA ILE A 59 18.50 7.40 -5.35
C ILE A 59 17.13 6.91 -5.82
N ALA A 60 16.44 6.14 -4.97
CA ALA A 60 15.10 5.66 -5.26
C ALA A 60 14.12 6.81 -5.54
N VAL A 61 14.08 7.83 -4.68
CA VAL A 61 13.21 9.00 -4.84
C VAL A 61 13.44 9.70 -6.17
N ARG A 62 14.70 9.97 -6.54
CA ARG A 62 15.01 10.62 -7.84
C ARG A 62 14.65 9.75 -9.03
N ALA A 63 14.79 8.43 -8.90
CA ALA A 63 14.46 7.50 -9.96
C ALA A 63 12.96 7.42 -10.23
N ILE A 64 12.12 7.36 -9.18
CA ILE A 64 10.68 7.22 -9.34
C ILE A 64 9.95 8.54 -9.61
N ALA A 65 10.50 9.68 -9.18
CA ALA A 65 9.83 10.98 -9.27
C ALA A 65 9.25 11.32 -10.66
N PRO A 66 9.95 11.06 -11.79
CA PRO A 66 9.42 11.34 -13.13
C PRO A 66 8.21 10.47 -13.52
N HIS A 67 7.97 9.35 -12.81
CA HIS A 67 6.96 8.35 -13.15
C HIS A 67 5.72 8.43 -12.25
N CYS A 68 5.81 9.11 -11.10
CA CYS A 68 4.71 9.23 -10.15
C CYS A 68 3.52 9.99 -10.75
N GLN A 69 2.32 9.39 -10.70
CA GLN A 69 1.08 9.93 -11.24
C GLN A 69 -0.03 9.97 -10.19
N SER A 70 -0.33 8.82 -9.57
CA SER A 70 -1.44 8.70 -8.65
C SER A 70 -1.24 7.57 -7.64
N LYS A 71 -1.56 7.84 -6.39
CA LYS A 71 -1.56 6.80 -5.33
C LYS A 71 -2.49 5.62 -5.61
N ALA A 72 -3.41 5.74 -6.57
CA ALA A 72 -4.35 4.69 -6.95
C ALA A 72 -3.76 3.73 -8.00
N THR A 73 -2.81 4.18 -8.80
CA THR A 73 -2.26 3.44 -9.95
C THR A 73 -0.77 3.17 -9.85
N ASP A 74 -0.04 4.01 -9.13
CA ASP A 74 1.40 3.85 -8.98
C ASP A 74 1.73 2.57 -8.18
N PRO A 75 2.76 1.83 -8.56
CA PRO A 75 3.16 0.62 -7.86
C PRO A 75 3.62 0.91 -6.43
N ALA A 76 3.62 -0.11 -5.59
CA ALA A 76 4.28 -0.03 -4.30
C ALA A 76 5.78 0.24 -4.47
N VAL A 77 6.36 1.15 -3.70
CA VAL A 77 7.81 1.36 -3.70
C VAL A 77 8.33 1.29 -2.29
N VAL A 78 9.30 0.38 -2.07
CA VAL A 78 10.01 0.22 -0.80
C VAL A 78 11.50 0.38 -1.02
N VAL A 79 12.18 1.03 -0.10
CA VAL A 79 13.65 1.07 -0.07
C VAL A 79 14.17 0.40 1.19
N LEU A 80 15.21 -0.40 1.03
CA LEU A 80 16.02 -0.90 2.15
C LEU A 80 17.44 -0.37 2.02
N ASP A 81 18.10 -0.04 3.14
CA ASP A 81 19.53 0.18 3.12
C ASP A 81 20.28 -1.13 2.82
N GLU A 82 21.49 -1.06 2.26
CA GLU A 82 22.22 -2.27 1.84
C GLU A 82 22.67 -3.18 3.00
N CYS A 83 22.53 -2.70 4.24
CA CYS A 83 22.79 -3.49 5.44
C CYS A 83 21.52 -4.17 5.97
N GLY A 84 20.35 -3.92 5.38
CA GLY A 84 19.09 -4.49 5.82
C GLY A 84 18.65 -4.05 7.22
N ARG A 85 18.94 -2.79 7.60
CA ARG A 85 18.57 -2.26 8.92
C ARG A 85 17.19 -1.61 8.93
N PHE A 86 16.81 -0.99 7.82
CA PHE A 86 15.55 -0.26 7.69
C PHE A 86 14.85 -0.63 6.40
N ALA A 87 13.52 -0.81 6.46
CA ALA A 87 12.65 -0.96 5.29
C ALA A 87 11.63 0.19 5.29
N VAL A 88 11.71 1.06 4.29
CA VAL A 88 10.95 2.32 4.22
C VAL A 88 10.03 2.29 3.02
N PRO A 89 8.70 2.29 3.20
CA PRO A 89 7.76 2.47 2.10
C PRO A 89 7.83 3.92 1.63
N LEU A 90 8.09 4.13 0.34
CA LEU A 90 8.19 5.47 -0.25
C LEU A 90 6.92 5.90 -0.98
N LEU A 91 6.21 4.95 -1.60
CA LEU A 91 5.05 5.25 -2.45
C LEU A 91 3.98 4.17 -2.31
N SER A 92 2.71 4.57 -2.42
CA SER A 92 1.54 3.69 -2.44
C SER A 92 1.42 2.78 -1.20
N GLY A 93 1.52 3.39 0.00
CA GLY A 93 1.55 2.71 1.30
C GLY A 93 0.41 1.72 1.50
N HIS A 94 -0.84 2.19 1.50
CA HIS A 94 -2.04 1.39 1.74
C HIS A 94 -2.54 0.69 0.47
N LEU A 95 -3.09 1.43 -0.50
CA LEU A 95 -3.69 0.85 -1.71
C LEU A 95 -2.69 0.02 -2.52
N GLY A 96 -1.49 0.52 -2.74
CA GLY A 96 -0.43 -0.22 -3.42
C GLY A 96 0.16 -1.33 -2.56
N GLY A 97 0.07 -1.22 -1.22
CA GLY A 97 0.54 -2.22 -0.26
C GLY A 97 2.02 -2.10 0.10
N ALA A 98 2.63 -0.90 -0.07
CA ALA A 98 4.04 -0.71 0.28
C ALA A 98 4.30 -0.85 1.79
N ASN A 99 3.34 -0.48 2.66
CA ASN A 99 3.48 -0.64 4.11
C ASN A 99 3.55 -2.13 4.50
N ASP A 100 2.63 -2.94 3.99
CA ASP A 100 2.63 -4.40 4.22
C ASP A 100 3.89 -5.05 3.65
N LEU A 101 4.29 -4.68 2.42
CA LEU A 101 5.52 -5.17 1.81
C LEU A 101 6.76 -4.81 2.64
N ALA A 102 6.86 -3.57 3.14
CA ALA A 102 7.97 -3.15 3.99
C ALA A 102 8.04 -3.98 5.29
N CYS A 103 6.89 -4.27 5.93
CA CYS A 103 6.83 -5.13 7.10
C CYS A 103 7.30 -6.57 6.79
N ARG A 104 6.86 -7.14 5.67
CA ARG A 104 7.25 -8.50 5.25
C ARG A 104 8.74 -8.59 4.91
N LEU A 105 9.27 -7.61 4.17
CA LEU A 105 10.71 -7.56 3.84
C LEU A 105 11.54 -7.35 5.10
N ALA A 106 11.08 -6.49 6.01
CA ALA A 106 11.74 -6.27 7.31
C ALA A 106 11.82 -7.56 8.14
N ALA A 107 10.71 -8.29 8.24
CA ALA A 107 10.69 -9.59 8.94
C ALA A 107 11.63 -10.61 8.31
N ALA A 108 11.81 -10.61 6.99
CA ALA A 108 12.68 -11.55 6.27
C ALA A 108 14.19 -11.31 6.49
N CYS A 109 14.59 -10.09 6.85
CA CYS A 109 16.02 -9.77 7.06
C CYS A 109 16.35 -9.18 8.44
N GLY A 110 15.37 -9.08 9.34
CA GLY A 110 15.56 -8.48 10.67
C GLY A 110 15.64 -6.94 10.65
N ALA A 111 15.15 -6.28 9.59
CA ALA A 111 15.10 -4.84 9.50
C ALA A 111 14.01 -4.24 10.37
N VAL A 112 14.10 -2.93 10.61
CA VAL A 112 13.03 -2.13 11.22
C VAL A 112 12.16 -1.56 10.09
N PRO A 113 10.83 -1.86 10.02
CA PRO A 113 9.94 -1.19 9.10
C PRO A 113 9.67 0.23 9.58
N VAL A 114 9.83 1.22 8.68
CA VAL A 114 9.66 2.65 9.01
C VAL A 114 8.37 3.14 8.37
N ILE A 115 7.24 2.79 8.97
CA ILE A 115 5.92 3.17 8.49
C ILE A 115 5.62 4.60 8.95
N THR A 116 5.30 5.50 8.00
CA THR A 116 5.11 6.93 8.26
C THR A 116 3.71 7.44 7.95
N THR A 117 2.82 6.59 7.44
CA THR A 117 1.43 6.94 7.19
C THR A 117 0.73 7.31 8.51
N ALA A 118 0.01 8.43 8.51
CA ALA A 118 -0.53 8.99 9.75
C ALA A 118 -1.52 8.05 10.46
N THR A 119 -2.35 7.33 9.72
CA THR A 119 -3.30 6.35 10.28
C THR A 119 -2.57 5.21 10.98
N ASP A 120 -1.54 4.62 10.35
CA ASP A 120 -0.74 3.55 10.97
C ASP A 120 0.04 4.05 12.18
N ALA A 121 0.67 5.23 12.07
CA ALA A 121 1.44 5.81 13.16
C ALA A 121 0.59 6.10 14.42
N ASN A 122 -0.72 6.33 14.23
CA ASN A 122 -1.66 6.57 15.32
C ASN A 122 -2.53 5.34 15.66
N GLY A 123 -2.32 4.20 15.02
CA GLY A 123 -3.12 3.00 15.24
C GLY A 123 -4.59 3.14 14.86
N LEU A 124 -4.90 4.00 13.88
CA LEU A 124 -6.26 4.29 13.44
C LEU A 124 -6.69 3.40 12.28
N PHE A 125 -7.99 3.24 12.13
CA PHE A 125 -8.58 2.53 11.00
C PHE A 125 -8.20 3.18 9.67
N ALA A 126 -7.68 2.38 8.74
CA ALA A 126 -7.36 2.78 7.37
C ALA A 126 -8.37 2.14 6.41
N VAL A 127 -9.34 2.95 5.94
CA VAL A 127 -10.48 2.48 5.12
C VAL A 127 -10.03 1.87 3.79
N ASP A 128 -8.96 2.38 3.20
CA ASP A 128 -8.39 1.90 1.95
C ASP A 128 -7.63 0.58 2.11
N GLU A 129 -6.92 0.39 3.22
CA GLU A 129 -6.31 -0.89 3.57
C GLU A 129 -7.37 -1.94 3.85
N TRP A 130 -8.40 -1.59 4.62
CA TRP A 130 -9.52 -2.47 4.90
C TRP A 130 -10.25 -2.86 3.61
N ALA A 131 -10.53 -1.90 2.71
CA ALA A 131 -11.14 -2.17 1.41
C ALA A 131 -10.33 -3.20 0.60
N LYS A 132 -9.00 -3.06 0.58
CA LYS A 132 -8.10 -4.00 -0.08
C LYS A 132 -8.20 -5.41 0.53
N LYS A 133 -8.20 -5.53 1.87
CA LYS A 133 -8.35 -6.81 2.58
C LYS A 133 -9.71 -7.47 2.31
N GLN A 134 -10.76 -6.67 2.07
CA GLN A 134 -12.10 -7.14 1.72
C GLN A 134 -12.31 -7.35 0.21
N ASN A 135 -11.25 -7.29 -0.60
CA ASN A 135 -11.33 -7.38 -2.07
C ASN A 135 -12.31 -6.36 -2.69
N CYS A 136 -12.37 -5.15 -2.12
CA CYS A 136 -13.16 -4.05 -2.63
C CYS A 136 -12.31 -3.08 -3.45
N ALA A 137 -12.87 -2.54 -4.53
CA ALA A 137 -12.35 -1.38 -5.21
C ALA A 137 -12.81 -0.11 -4.48
N VAL A 138 -11.93 0.87 -4.37
CA VAL A 138 -12.27 2.20 -3.83
C VAL A 138 -12.68 3.10 -4.96
N TRP A 139 -13.95 3.54 -4.94
CA TRP A 139 -14.48 4.51 -5.89
C TRP A 139 -14.20 5.93 -5.38
N GLU A 140 -13.65 6.80 -6.25
CA GLU A 140 -13.24 8.16 -5.89
C GLU A 140 -12.18 8.20 -4.77
N THR A 141 -11.00 7.59 -5.02
CA THR A 141 -9.87 7.55 -4.08
C THR A 141 -9.51 8.90 -3.40
N PRO A 142 -9.73 10.09 -4.01
CA PRO A 142 -9.55 11.37 -3.30
C PRO A 142 -10.42 11.52 -2.04
N ARG A 143 -11.53 10.79 -1.92
CA ARG A 143 -12.42 10.85 -0.75
C ARG A 143 -11.87 10.12 0.48
N ILE A 144 -10.90 9.22 0.33
CA ILE A 144 -10.20 8.57 1.46
C ILE A 144 -9.71 9.60 2.49
N LYS A 145 -9.23 10.76 2.01
CA LYS A 145 -8.73 11.83 2.89
C LYS A 145 -9.78 12.36 3.87
N PHE A 146 -11.07 12.32 3.54
CA PHE A 146 -12.12 12.81 4.43
C PHE A 146 -12.35 11.82 5.58
N VAL A 147 -12.40 10.52 5.27
CA VAL A 147 -12.52 9.46 6.28
C VAL A 147 -11.29 9.46 7.21
N SER A 148 -10.10 9.40 6.63
CA SER A 148 -8.84 9.41 7.41
C SER A 148 -8.66 10.71 8.20
N GLY A 149 -9.03 11.87 7.62
CA GLY A 149 -8.95 13.17 8.29
C GLY A 149 -9.92 13.29 9.45
N ALA A 150 -11.13 12.73 9.34
CA ALA A 150 -12.08 12.69 10.44
C ALA A 150 -11.55 11.86 11.61
N LEU A 151 -11.02 10.67 11.34
CA LEU A 151 -10.41 9.80 12.35
C LEU A 151 -9.20 10.46 13.03
N LEU A 152 -8.31 11.09 12.27
CA LEU A 152 -7.16 11.84 12.79
C LEU A 152 -7.58 13.04 13.65
N ALA A 153 -8.77 13.62 13.39
CA ALA A 153 -9.37 14.67 14.20
C ALA A 153 -10.13 14.12 15.44
N GLY A 154 -10.06 12.82 15.72
CA GLY A 154 -10.75 12.18 16.84
C GLY A 154 -12.27 12.04 16.65
N LYS A 155 -12.78 12.20 15.43
CA LYS A 155 -14.21 12.03 15.12
C LYS A 155 -14.52 10.57 14.82
N THR A 156 -15.73 10.15 15.13
CA THR A 156 -16.26 8.87 14.69
C THR A 156 -16.68 8.98 13.22
N VAL A 157 -16.24 8.03 12.40
CA VAL A 157 -16.72 7.84 11.04
C VAL A 157 -17.78 6.75 10.99
N ARG A 158 -18.79 6.92 10.13
CA ARG A 158 -19.91 6.00 10.02
C ARG A 158 -19.85 5.24 8.71
N TYR A 159 -20.22 3.96 8.76
CA TYR A 159 -20.34 3.15 7.57
C TYR A 159 -21.77 2.70 7.32
N ALA A 160 -22.12 2.48 6.05
CA ALA A 160 -23.32 1.79 5.64
C ALA A 160 -22.96 0.57 4.78
N SER A 161 -23.71 -0.53 4.95
CA SER A 161 -23.54 -1.74 4.15
C SER A 161 -24.86 -2.47 4.01
N PRO A 162 -25.27 -2.92 2.80
CA PRO A 162 -26.41 -3.79 2.62
C PRO A 162 -26.10 -5.24 3.04
N TRP A 163 -24.83 -5.55 3.35
CA TRP A 163 -24.38 -6.87 3.79
C TRP A 163 -23.98 -6.82 5.26
N ALA A 164 -24.22 -7.91 5.97
CA ALA A 164 -23.73 -8.07 7.33
C ALA A 164 -22.18 -8.06 7.34
N ILE A 165 -21.60 -7.19 8.17
CA ILE A 165 -20.17 -7.12 8.41
C ILE A 165 -19.87 -7.93 9.67
N ALA A 166 -18.99 -8.92 9.56
CA ALA A 166 -18.58 -9.73 10.70
C ALA A 166 -17.51 -9.04 11.55
N GLY A 167 -17.57 -9.23 12.86
CA GLY A 167 -16.62 -8.65 13.80
C GLY A 167 -17.15 -7.40 14.49
N THR A 168 -16.29 -6.76 15.29
CA THR A 168 -16.60 -5.51 15.99
C THR A 168 -15.92 -4.35 15.24
N PRO A 169 -16.64 -3.26 14.94
CA PRO A 169 -16.03 -2.08 14.34
C PRO A 169 -14.83 -1.60 15.15
N PRO A 170 -13.73 -1.20 14.51
CA PRO A 170 -12.57 -0.66 15.21
C PRO A 170 -12.89 0.66 15.89
N ALA A 171 -12.03 1.10 16.81
CA ALA A 171 -12.20 2.38 17.50
C ALA A 171 -12.38 3.53 16.51
N GLY A 172 -13.35 4.39 16.74
CA GLY A 172 -13.69 5.52 15.87
C GLY A 172 -14.51 5.14 14.62
N VAL A 173 -14.99 3.90 14.50
CA VAL A 173 -15.88 3.47 13.39
C VAL A 173 -17.20 2.96 14.00
N ALA A 174 -18.32 3.39 13.44
CA ALA A 174 -19.66 2.97 13.85
C ALA A 174 -20.55 2.74 12.63
N GLU A 175 -21.61 1.97 12.79
CA GLU A 175 -22.64 1.83 11.78
C GLU A 175 -23.51 3.11 11.74
N ALA A 176 -23.90 3.54 10.55
CA ALA A 176 -24.79 4.66 10.35
C ALA A 176 -26.23 4.24 10.66
N GLU A 177 -27.02 5.11 11.31
CA GLU A 177 -28.43 4.88 11.54
C GLU A 177 -29.22 4.89 10.23
N GLU A 178 -28.87 5.84 9.35
CA GLU A 178 -29.39 5.94 8.00
C GLU A 178 -28.25 5.90 6.98
N PRO A 179 -28.43 5.24 5.82
CA PRO A 179 -27.39 5.17 4.80
C PRO A 179 -26.87 6.54 4.30
N SER A 180 -27.73 7.57 4.37
CA SER A 180 -27.36 8.95 4.01
C SER A 180 -26.31 9.58 4.92
N ASP A 181 -26.18 9.07 6.14
CA ASP A 181 -25.28 9.61 7.18
C ASP A 181 -23.91 8.94 7.17
N ALA A 182 -23.70 8.03 6.23
CA ALA A 182 -22.43 7.30 6.13
C ALA A 182 -21.31 8.16 5.53
N ASP A 183 -20.13 8.09 6.16
CA ASP A 183 -18.89 8.66 5.61
C ASP A 183 -18.29 7.74 4.54
N PHE A 184 -18.48 6.42 4.69
CA PHE A 184 -18.16 5.43 3.66
C PHE A 184 -19.21 4.32 3.59
N ALA A 185 -19.38 3.75 2.41
CA ALA A 185 -20.38 2.71 2.17
C ALA A 185 -19.86 1.58 1.30
N LEU A 186 -20.19 0.35 1.68
CA LEU A 186 -20.08 -0.80 0.78
C LEU A 186 -21.30 -0.78 -0.12
N THR A 187 -21.12 -0.84 -1.44
CA THR A 187 -22.23 -0.78 -2.39
C THR A 187 -21.84 -1.32 -3.76
N MET A 188 -22.82 -1.82 -4.52
CA MET A 188 -22.65 -2.12 -5.95
C MET A 188 -22.99 -0.92 -6.85
N THR A 189 -23.68 0.08 -6.29
CA THR A 189 -24.14 1.27 -7.03
C THR A 189 -23.80 2.54 -6.25
N PRO A 190 -22.64 3.18 -6.53
CA PRO A 190 -22.23 4.39 -5.85
C PRO A 190 -23.23 5.51 -6.05
N GLN A 191 -23.69 6.12 -4.95
CA GLN A 191 -24.60 7.28 -4.96
C GLN A 191 -24.32 8.20 -3.76
N GLY A 192 -24.46 9.51 -3.97
CA GLY A 192 -24.26 10.50 -2.90
C GLY A 192 -22.80 10.85 -2.65
N ASN A 193 -22.52 11.30 -1.43
CA ASN A 193 -21.23 11.91 -1.05
C ASN A 193 -20.30 11.02 -0.19
N ALA A 194 -20.72 9.81 0.16
CA ALA A 194 -19.88 8.88 0.89
C ALA A 194 -18.69 8.40 0.05
N LEU A 195 -17.65 7.89 0.70
CA LEU A 195 -16.63 7.10 0.04
C LEU A 195 -17.22 5.71 -0.26
N HIS A 196 -17.18 5.27 -1.52
CA HIS A 196 -17.76 3.98 -1.88
C HIS A 196 -16.71 2.89 -2.05
N LEU A 197 -16.98 1.75 -1.43
CA LEU A 197 -16.21 0.52 -1.52
C LEU A 197 -17.02 -0.50 -2.30
N ILE A 198 -16.54 -0.85 -3.49
CA ILE A 198 -17.26 -1.72 -4.43
C ILE A 198 -16.62 -3.12 -4.38
N PRO A 199 -17.35 -4.14 -3.89
CA PRO A 199 -16.86 -5.51 -3.92
C PRO A 199 -16.54 -5.96 -5.35
N ARG A 200 -15.38 -6.56 -5.56
CA ARG A 200 -15.01 -7.16 -6.84
C ARG A 200 -15.75 -8.49 -6.96
N ILE A 201 -16.58 -8.62 -8.00
CA ILE A 201 -17.42 -9.80 -8.23
C ILE A 201 -16.54 -11.04 -8.39
N GLY A 202 -16.75 -12.04 -7.55
CA GLY A 202 -16.06 -13.34 -7.54
C GLY A 202 -16.10 -14.03 -6.19
N GLU A 203 -16.05 -13.27 -5.10
CA GLU A 203 -16.06 -13.79 -3.73
C GLU A 203 -16.82 -12.83 -2.81
N ILE A 204 -18.15 -12.80 -2.90
CA ILE A 204 -18.96 -12.21 -1.82
C ILE A 204 -19.02 -13.24 -0.69
N GLY A 205 -17.87 -13.44 -0.04
CA GLY A 205 -17.77 -14.03 1.27
C GLY A 205 -17.94 -12.92 2.31
N ARG A 206 -18.39 -13.26 3.51
CA ARG A 206 -18.61 -12.33 4.62
C ARG A 206 -17.40 -11.40 4.79
N ALA A 207 -17.60 -10.08 4.70
CA ALA A 207 -16.58 -9.10 5.02
C ALA A 207 -16.21 -9.21 6.51
N HIS A 208 -14.92 -9.27 6.82
CA HIS A 208 -14.41 -9.27 8.19
C HIS A 208 -13.83 -7.89 8.52
N VAL A 209 -14.16 -7.35 9.67
CA VAL A 209 -13.61 -6.10 10.21
C VAL A 209 -12.39 -6.39 11.08
#